data_67fac8f1a84bd9b7e6c4f96780cab124
#
_entry.id   67fac8f1a84bd9b7e6c4f96780cab124
#
_cell.length_a   1.000
_cell.length_b   1.000
_cell.length_c   1.000
_cell.angle_alpha   90.00
_cell.angle_beta   90.00
_cell.angle_gamma   90.00
#
_symmetry.space_group_name_H-M   'P 1'
#
loop_
_entity.id
_entity.type
_entity.pdbx_description
1 polymer ?
#
loop_
_entity_poly.entity_id
_entity_poly.type
_entity_poly.pdbx_seq_one_letter_code
_entity_poly.pdbx_strand_id
1 'polypeptide(L)'
;MLKFVAGRFLVSLAVAFTISFVTFFFLNIFTDPAQAVAGEEALFEEIEQIRTQYGFDRPILTRYFEWLGGIFTGDFGVSYYWNKPVGTLLLERAPQTIKLALMSVSVTIMVAIPLGIFAALNPNSTIDRFALSVAVSAQAIPNFWLGLILIIIFSVTFPIFPVSGDKTYYHFILPSLVLGTSSVPPVMRLMRTGLLDVINSDYI
;
A
#
# COMPACT_ATOMS: atom_id res chain seq x y z
N MET A 1 4.27 31.70 -1.74
CA MET A 1 4.56 30.27 -1.88
C MET A 1 5.05 29.61 -0.57
N LEU A 2 6.05 30.15 0.13
CA LEU A 2 6.57 29.55 1.38
C LEU A 2 5.49 29.36 2.48
N LYS A 3 4.64 30.36 2.71
CA LYS A 3 3.51 30.27 3.67
C LYS A 3 2.51 29.15 3.31
N PHE A 4 2.27 28.92 2.02
CA PHE A 4 1.39 27.84 1.56
C PHE A 4 2.02 26.46 1.82
N VAL A 5 3.30 26.31 1.47
CA VAL A 5 4.04 25.05 1.71
C VAL A 5 4.14 24.77 3.20
N ALA A 6 4.50 25.77 4.01
CA ALA A 6 4.58 25.62 5.47
C ALA A 6 3.22 25.24 6.08
N GLY A 7 2.13 25.87 5.64
CA GLY A 7 0.79 25.54 6.10
C GLY A 7 0.40 24.10 5.75
N ARG A 8 0.68 23.65 4.53
CA ARG A 8 0.44 22.25 4.12
C ARG A 8 1.27 21.26 4.93
N PHE A 9 2.54 21.59 5.17
CA PHE A 9 3.41 20.73 5.99
C PHE A 9 2.91 20.60 7.44
N LEU A 10 2.49 21.71 8.07
CA LEU A 10 1.93 21.69 9.42
C LEU A 10 0.63 20.86 9.49
N VAL A 11 -0.25 21.00 8.52
CA VAL A 11 -1.47 20.17 8.43
C VAL A 11 -1.12 18.70 8.28
N SER A 12 -0.16 18.35 7.42
CA SER A 12 0.27 16.96 7.25
C SER A 12 0.87 16.38 8.54
N LEU A 13 1.65 17.20 9.27
CA LEU A 13 2.22 16.80 10.55
C LEU A 13 1.13 16.58 11.61
N ALA A 14 0.14 17.49 11.68
CA ALA A 14 -0.99 17.34 12.60
C ALA A 14 -1.82 16.09 12.29
N VAL A 15 -2.06 15.80 11.01
CA VAL A 15 -2.75 14.57 10.58
C VAL A 15 -1.95 13.33 10.95
N ALA A 16 -0.64 13.31 10.70
CA ALA A 16 0.23 12.19 11.05
C ALA A 16 0.24 11.94 12.56
N PHE A 17 0.34 13.01 13.36
CA PHE A 17 0.25 12.94 14.82
C PHE A 17 -1.11 12.39 15.28
N THR A 18 -2.21 12.92 14.73
CA THR A 18 -3.55 12.45 15.10
C THR A 18 -3.75 10.98 14.77
N ILE A 19 -3.34 10.54 13.57
CA ILE A 19 -3.47 9.13 13.16
C ILE A 19 -2.61 8.25 14.07
N SER A 20 -1.36 8.60 14.33
CA SER A 20 -0.48 7.80 15.20
C SER A 20 -1.03 7.71 16.62
N PHE A 21 -1.51 8.82 17.16
CA PHE A 21 -2.11 8.88 18.50
C PHE A 21 -3.35 7.99 18.58
N VAL A 22 -4.30 8.21 17.69
CA VAL A 22 -5.54 7.42 17.66
C VAL A 22 -5.23 5.92 17.49
N THR A 23 -4.37 5.56 16.55
CA THR A 23 -4.00 4.16 16.32
C THR A 23 -3.33 3.53 17.54
N PHE A 24 -2.39 4.24 18.17
CA PHE A 24 -1.72 3.76 19.37
C PHE A 24 -2.71 3.50 20.51
N PHE A 25 -3.63 4.45 20.74
CA PHE A 25 -4.66 4.31 21.76
C PHE A 25 -5.62 3.15 21.46
N PHE A 26 -6.14 3.07 20.24
CA PHE A 26 -7.03 1.98 19.84
C PHE A 26 -6.39 0.61 20.05
N LEU A 27 -5.16 0.43 19.61
CA LEU A 27 -4.45 -0.85 19.78
C LEU A 27 -4.25 -1.20 21.24
N ASN A 28 -4.00 -0.23 22.12
CA ASN A 28 -3.77 -0.49 23.54
C ASN A 28 -5.03 -0.60 24.39
N ILE A 29 -6.18 -0.06 23.93
CA ILE A 29 -7.46 -0.14 24.65
C ILE A 29 -8.25 -1.38 24.22
N PHE A 30 -8.29 -1.66 22.92
CA PHE A 30 -9.10 -2.76 22.39
C PHE A 30 -8.35 -4.07 22.27
N THR A 31 -7.02 -4.04 22.31
CA THR A 31 -6.18 -5.24 22.28
C THR A 31 -5.24 -5.17 23.49
N ASP A 32 -5.22 -6.19 24.31
CA ASP A 32 -4.22 -6.31 25.36
C ASP A 32 -2.87 -6.66 24.72
N PRO A 33 -1.87 -5.76 24.70
CA PRO A 33 -0.59 -6.03 24.06
C PRO A 33 0.17 -7.17 24.75
N ALA A 34 -0.01 -7.39 26.05
CA ALA A 34 0.62 -8.49 26.76
C ALA A 34 0.03 -9.84 26.31
N GLN A 35 -1.28 -9.92 26.16
CA GLN A 35 -1.98 -11.09 25.63
C GLN A 35 -1.57 -11.36 24.19
N ALA A 36 -1.48 -10.32 23.35
CA ALA A 36 -1.09 -10.46 21.95
C ALA A 36 0.35 -10.99 21.78
N VAL A 37 1.25 -10.67 22.69
CA VAL A 37 2.63 -11.19 22.71
C VAL A 37 2.70 -12.60 23.29
N ALA A 38 1.95 -12.87 24.36
CA ALA A 38 1.92 -14.17 25.04
C ALA A 38 1.29 -15.26 24.16
N GLY A 39 0.29 -14.90 23.35
CA GLY A 39 -0.51 -15.83 22.56
C GLY A 39 -1.85 -16.16 23.23
N GLU A 40 -2.75 -16.78 22.46
CA GLU A 40 -4.13 -17.06 22.91
C GLU A 40 -4.21 -18.11 24.03
N GLU A 41 -3.26 -19.03 24.08
CA GLU A 41 -3.24 -20.16 25.04
C GLU A 41 -2.36 -19.89 26.28
N ALA A 42 -1.80 -18.68 26.41
CA ALA A 42 -0.90 -18.35 27.50
C ALA A 42 -1.62 -18.29 28.85
N LEU A 43 -0.95 -18.75 29.90
CA LEU A 43 -1.46 -18.67 31.26
C LEU A 43 -1.45 -17.24 31.77
N PHE A 44 -2.36 -16.91 32.69
CA PHE A 44 -2.48 -15.57 33.25
C PHE A 44 -1.14 -15.08 33.87
N GLU A 45 -0.39 -15.96 34.52
CA GLU A 45 0.91 -15.63 35.11
C GLU A 45 1.96 -15.23 34.04
N GLU A 46 1.93 -15.89 32.89
CA GLU A 46 2.85 -15.57 31.76
C GLU A 46 2.49 -14.22 31.13
N ILE A 47 1.19 -13.93 30.99
CA ILE A 47 0.71 -12.65 30.46
C ILE A 47 1.15 -11.51 31.39
N GLU A 48 1.04 -11.70 32.72
CA GLU A 48 1.41 -10.67 33.68
C GLU A 48 2.94 -10.44 33.75
N GLN A 49 3.73 -11.50 33.58
CA GLN A 49 5.20 -11.39 33.45
C GLN A 49 5.55 -10.58 32.18
N ILE A 50 4.94 -10.88 31.05
CA ILE A 50 5.14 -10.13 29.79
C ILE A 50 4.70 -8.68 29.95
N ARG A 51 3.56 -8.42 30.61
CA ARG A 51 3.06 -7.08 30.89
C ARG A 51 4.10 -6.24 31.63
N THR A 52 4.68 -6.80 32.66
CA THR A 52 5.69 -6.12 33.49
C THR A 52 7.03 -6.01 32.75
N GLN A 53 7.46 -7.06 32.08
CA GLN A 53 8.73 -7.11 31.35
C GLN A 53 8.82 -6.06 30.24
N TYR A 54 7.71 -5.86 29.48
CA TYR A 54 7.64 -4.89 28.38
C TYR A 54 7.07 -3.53 28.80
N GLY A 55 6.71 -3.36 30.09
CA GLY A 55 6.21 -2.13 30.65
C GLY A 55 4.82 -1.76 30.08
N PHE A 56 4.00 -2.75 29.74
CA PHE A 56 2.63 -2.52 29.27
C PHE A 56 1.69 -2.06 30.40
N ASP A 57 2.11 -2.21 31.66
CA ASP A 57 1.48 -1.71 32.88
C ASP A 57 1.59 -0.20 33.07
N ARG A 58 2.55 0.44 32.38
CA ARG A 58 2.78 1.88 32.50
C ARG A 58 1.69 2.71 31.83
N PRO A 59 1.46 3.97 32.27
CA PRO A 59 0.44 4.83 31.68
C PRO A 59 0.60 4.94 30.14
N ILE A 60 -0.50 4.77 29.43
CA ILE A 60 -0.52 4.74 27.97
C ILE A 60 0.05 6.00 27.31
N LEU A 61 -0.17 7.17 27.93
CA LEU A 61 0.40 8.44 27.47
C LEU A 61 1.93 8.44 27.55
N THR A 62 2.48 7.94 28.65
CA THR A 62 3.94 7.85 28.84
C THR A 62 4.54 6.97 27.75
N ARG A 63 3.96 5.81 27.52
CA ARG A 63 4.38 4.86 26.48
C ARG A 63 4.29 5.46 25.08
N TYR A 64 3.24 6.23 24.79
CA TYR A 64 3.08 6.91 23.49
C TYR A 64 4.19 7.94 23.27
N PHE A 65 4.47 8.81 24.23
CA PHE A 65 5.49 9.84 24.05
C PHE A 65 6.91 9.28 24.04
N GLU A 66 7.19 8.20 24.77
CA GLU A 66 8.47 7.47 24.69
C GLU A 66 8.66 6.87 23.29
N TRP A 67 7.64 6.19 22.76
CA TRP A 67 7.64 5.66 21.41
C TRP A 67 7.78 6.76 20.34
N LEU A 68 7.03 7.84 20.47
CA LEU A 68 7.13 8.98 19.56
C LEU A 68 8.52 9.63 19.60
N GLY A 69 9.11 9.77 20.80
CA GLY A 69 10.48 10.25 20.97
C GLY A 69 11.51 9.34 20.29
N GLY A 70 11.34 8.03 20.43
CA GLY A 70 12.16 7.03 19.75
C GLY A 70 12.18 7.19 18.23
N ILE A 71 11.03 7.47 17.61
CA ILE A 71 10.94 7.69 16.15
C ILE A 71 11.88 8.81 15.70
N PHE A 72 11.98 9.92 16.44
CA PHE A 72 12.86 11.04 16.09
C PHE A 72 14.35 10.72 16.23
N THR A 73 14.70 9.70 17.01
CA THR A 73 16.08 9.20 17.14
C THR A 73 16.38 7.99 16.26
N GLY A 74 15.40 7.55 15.44
CA GLY A 74 15.52 6.39 14.56
C GLY A 74 15.27 5.05 15.26
N ASP A 75 14.81 5.07 16.51
CA ASP A 75 14.36 3.87 17.22
C ASP A 75 12.86 3.67 17.00
N PHE A 76 12.53 2.72 16.13
CA PHE A 76 11.14 2.31 15.84
C PHE A 76 10.63 1.23 16.79
N GLY A 77 11.39 0.89 17.82
CA GLY A 77 11.11 -0.19 18.76
C GLY A 77 11.44 -1.58 18.21
N VAL A 78 11.00 -2.58 18.93
CA VAL A 78 11.23 -4.00 18.64
C VAL A 78 9.91 -4.66 18.28
N SER A 79 9.90 -5.47 17.23
CA SER A 79 8.78 -6.34 16.90
C SER A 79 8.75 -7.51 17.87
N TYR A 80 7.72 -7.60 18.68
CA TYR A 80 7.55 -8.70 19.64
C TYR A 80 7.36 -10.06 18.94
N TYR A 81 6.77 -10.07 17.77
CA TYR A 81 6.57 -11.29 16.98
C TYR A 81 7.87 -11.82 16.37
N TRP A 82 8.70 -10.92 15.79
CA TRP A 82 9.93 -11.30 15.11
C TRP A 82 11.16 -11.22 16.02
N ASN A 83 11.03 -10.64 17.21
CA ASN A 83 12.10 -10.36 18.17
C ASN A 83 13.30 -9.64 17.51
N LYS A 84 13.00 -8.69 16.63
CA LYS A 84 13.97 -7.89 15.86
C LYS A 84 13.61 -6.42 15.89
N PRO A 85 14.58 -5.49 15.78
CA PRO A 85 14.31 -4.07 15.63
C PRO A 85 13.41 -3.82 14.39
N VAL A 86 12.35 -3.02 14.57
CA VAL A 86 11.41 -2.70 13.48
C VAL A 86 12.10 -2.00 12.32
N GLY A 87 13.07 -1.10 12.61
CA GLY A 87 13.86 -0.45 11.56
C GLY A 87 14.58 -1.44 10.64
N THR A 88 15.16 -2.50 11.20
CA THR A 88 15.81 -3.57 10.43
C THR A 88 14.80 -4.29 9.54
N LEU A 89 13.63 -4.66 10.09
CA LEU A 89 12.57 -5.33 9.32
C LEU A 89 12.06 -4.46 8.17
N LEU A 90 11.91 -3.16 8.39
CA LEU A 90 11.52 -2.22 7.35
C LEU A 90 12.55 -2.16 6.22
N LEU A 91 13.84 -2.05 6.55
CA LEU A 91 14.92 -2.02 5.56
C LEU A 91 15.04 -3.34 4.80
N GLU A 92 14.82 -4.48 5.44
CA GLU A 92 14.81 -5.80 4.81
C GLU A 92 13.65 -5.95 3.79
N ARG A 93 12.49 -5.33 4.06
CA ARG A 93 11.27 -5.48 3.23
C ARG A 93 11.06 -4.36 2.22
N ALA A 94 11.60 -3.17 2.47
CA ALA A 94 11.45 -2.02 1.59
C ALA A 94 11.87 -2.27 0.14
N PRO A 95 12.98 -2.98 -0.16
CA PRO A 95 13.37 -3.23 -1.55
C PRO A 95 12.34 -4.02 -2.36
N GLN A 96 11.69 -5.02 -1.75
CA GLN A 96 10.65 -5.81 -2.40
C GLN A 96 9.39 -4.98 -2.65
N THR A 97 8.99 -4.17 -1.68
CA THR A 97 7.85 -3.26 -1.81
C THR A 97 8.09 -2.22 -2.91
N ILE A 98 9.29 -1.63 -2.96
CA ILE A 98 9.67 -0.65 -4.00
C ILE A 98 9.68 -1.30 -5.38
N LYS A 99 10.26 -2.49 -5.53
CA LYS A 99 10.25 -3.24 -6.81
C LYS A 99 8.82 -3.49 -7.29
N LEU A 100 7.97 -4.01 -6.40
CA LEU A 100 6.57 -4.28 -6.72
C LEU A 100 5.82 -3.00 -7.12
N ALA A 101 6.01 -1.92 -6.38
CA ALA A 101 5.39 -0.63 -6.67
C ALA A 101 5.84 -0.08 -8.03
N LEU A 102 7.13 -0.06 -8.32
CA LEU A 102 7.66 0.40 -9.60
C LEU A 102 7.15 -0.44 -10.78
N MET A 103 7.15 -1.76 -10.64
CA MET A 103 6.62 -2.65 -11.68
C MET A 103 5.11 -2.46 -11.88
N SER A 104 4.33 -2.30 -10.81
CA SER A 104 2.90 -2.04 -10.90
C SER A 104 2.57 -0.70 -11.55
N VAL A 105 3.31 0.35 -11.21
CA VAL A 105 3.19 1.68 -11.85
C VAL A 105 3.56 1.58 -13.33
N SER A 106 4.60 0.84 -13.67
CA SER A 106 4.99 0.62 -15.07
C SER A 106 3.88 -0.06 -15.86
N VAL A 107 3.25 -1.10 -15.32
CA VAL A 107 2.08 -1.77 -15.94
C VAL A 107 0.94 -0.77 -16.13
N THR A 108 0.63 0.01 -15.10
CA THR A 108 -0.43 1.04 -15.18
C THR A 108 -0.16 2.03 -16.31
N ILE A 109 1.05 2.58 -16.38
CA ILE A 109 1.45 3.57 -17.38
C ILE A 109 1.39 2.97 -18.79
N MET A 110 1.95 1.76 -18.96
CA MET A 110 2.02 1.09 -20.27
C MET A 110 0.63 0.77 -20.84
N VAL A 111 -0.38 0.58 -19.99
CA VAL A 111 -1.75 0.28 -20.41
C VAL A 111 -2.63 1.53 -20.43
N ALA A 112 -2.62 2.31 -19.36
CA ALA A 112 -3.54 3.43 -19.18
C ALA A 112 -3.27 4.60 -20.14
N ILE A 113 -1.98 4.93 -20.36
CA ILE A 113 -1.64 6.07 -21.23
C ILE A 113 -2.05 5.80 -22.68
N PRO A 114 -1.65 4.69 -23.33
CA PRO A 114 -2.10 4.43 -24.70
C PRO A 114 -3.62 4.36 -24.82
N LEU A 115 -4.31 3.64 -23.93
CA LEU A 115 -5.77 3.59 -23.94
C LEU A 115 -6.41 4.97 -23.79
N GLY A 116 -5.88 5.82 -22.90
CA GLY A 116 -6.37 7.19 -22.71
C GLY A 116 -6.14 8.08 -23.94
N ILE A 117 -4.99 7.98 -24.60
CA ILE A 117 -4.68 8.70 -25.83
C ILE A 117 -5.62 8.26 -26.97
N PHE A 118 -5.74 6.96 -27.23
CA PHE A 118 -6.61 6.46 -28.29
C PHE A 118 -8.08 6.85 -28.07
N ALA A 119 -8.54 6.82 -26.82
CA ALA A 119 -9.88 7.26 -26.46
C ALA A 119 -10.08 8.77 -26.68
N ALA A 120 -9.09 9.60 -26.36
CA ALA A 120 -9.15 11.06 -26.53
C ALA A 120 -9.08 11.48 -27.99
N LEU A 121 -8.27 10.81 -28.82
CA LEU A 121 -8.16 11.09 -30.25
C LEU A 121 -9.40 10.67 -31.06
N ASN A 122 -10.23 9.80 -30.52
CA ASN A 122 -11.43 9.30 -31.18
C ASN A 122 -12.68 9.43 -30.25
N PRO A 123 -13.05 10.63 -29.85
CA PRO A 123 -14.11 10.83 -28.86
C PRO A 123 -15.46 10.32 -29.40
N ASN A 124 -16.24 9.70 -28.51
CA ASN A 124 -17.54 9.10 -28.81
C ASN A 124 -17.55 7.97 -29.86
N SER A 125 -16.37 7.53 -30.30
CA SER A 125 -16.20 6.41 -31.22
C SER A 125 -16.33 5.05 -30.53
N THR A 126 -16.28 3.97 -31.34
CA THR A 126 -16.22 2.59 -30.83
C THR A 126 -14.92 2.35 -30.02
N ILE A 127 -13.82 2.98 -30.41
CA ILE A 127 -12.52 2.89 -29.71
C ILE A 127 -12.64 3.48 -28.29
N ASP A 128 -13.24 4.67 -28.18
CA ASP A 128 -13.47 5.33 -26.89
C ASP A 128 -14.36 4.48 -25.97
N ARG A 129 -15.47 3.97 -26.51
CA ARG A 129 -16.37 3.09 -25.75
C ARG A 129 -15.71 1.79 -25.33
N PHE A 130 -14.89 1.18 -26.18
CA PHE A 130 -14.14 -0.03 -25.87
C PHE A 130 -13.12 0.22 -24.75
N ALA A 131 -12.32 1.30 -24.87
CA ALA A 131 -11.34 1.67 -23.85
C ALA A 131 -11.99 1.93 -22.48
N LEU A 132 -13.12 2.64 -22.46
CA LEU A 132 -13.91 2.86 -21.24
C LEU A 132 -14.48 1.56 -20.68
N SER A 133 -14.98 0.68 -21.53
CA SER A 133 -15.52 -0.63 -21.11
C SER A 133 -14.43 -1.50 -20.48
N VAL A 134 -13.25 -1.57 -21.09
CA VAL A 134 -12.08 -2.29 -20.53
C VAL A 134 -11.71 -1.72 -19.17
N ALA A 135 -11.66 -0.39 -19.05
CA ALA A 135 -11.35 0.27 -17.79
C ALA A 135 -12.38 -0.06 -16.71
N VAL A 136 -13.68 0.01 -17.00
CA VAL A 136 -14.75 -0.33 -16.04
C VAL A 136 -14.68 -1.80 -15.64
N SER A 137 -14.48 -2.70 -16.61
CA SER A 137 -14.34 -4.15 -16.34
C SER A 137 -13.16 -4.45 -15.44
N ALA A 138 -12.04 -3.77 -15.63
CA ALA A 138 -10.85 -3.92 -14.77
C ALA A 138 -11.11 -3.51 -13.31
N GLN A 139 -12.00 -2.55 -13.05
CA GLN A 139 -12.40 -2.19 -11.68
C GLN A 139 -13.41 -3.15 -11.05
N ALA A 140 -14.21 -3.83 -11.88
CA ALA A 140 -15.23 -4.76 -11.40
C ALA A 140 -14.65 -6.07 -10.89
N ILE A 141 -13.43 -6.43 -11.30
CA ILE A 141 -12.77 -7.68 -10.92
C ILE A 141 -12.02 -7.47 -9.60
N PRO A 142 -12.33 -8.25 -8.54
CA PRO A 142 -11.57 -8.18 -7.29
C PRO A 142 -10.11 -8.59 -7.49
N ASN A 143 -9.17 -7.82 -6.95
CA ASN A 143 -7.72 -8.06 -7.14
C ASN A 143 -7.29 -9.46 -6.69
N PHE A 144 -7.81 -9.95 -5.56
CA PHE A 144 -7.47 -11.28 -5.07
C PHE A 144 -7.93 -12.37 -6.03
N TRP A 145 -9.12 -12.22 -6.63
CA TRP A 145 -9.66 -13.17 -7.60
C TRP A 145 -8.84 -13.17 -8.89
N LEU A 146 -8.51 -11.98 -9.42
CA LEU A 146 -7.63 -11.86 -10.58
C LEU A 146 -6.27 -12.50 -10.30
N GLY A 147 -5.70 -12.28 -9.13
CA GLY A 147 -4.43 -12.88 -8.71
C GLY A 147 -4.49 -14.41 -8.70
N LEU A 148 -5.54 -14.99 -8.13
CA LEU A 148 -5.72 -16.44 -8.11
C LEU A 148 -5.84 -17.04 -9.52
N ILE A 149 -6.64 -16.40 -10.40
CA ILE A 149 -6.79 -16.86 -11.78
C ILE A 149 -5.45 -16.80 -12.53
N LEU A 150 -4.70 -15.71 -12.39
CA LEU A 150 -3.38 -15.59 -13.03
C LEU A 150 -2.39 -16.65 -12.52
N ILE A 151 -2.38 -16.96 -11.21
CA ILE A 151 -1.56 -18.01 -10.64
C ILE A 151 -1.98 -19.38 -11.20
N ILE A 152 -3.27 -19.69 -11.23
CA ILE A 152 -3.77 -20.97 -11.77
C ILE A 152 -3.34 -21.13 -13.24
N ILE A 153 -3.53 -20.09 -14.05
CA ILE A 153 -3.20 -20.16 -15.48
C ILE A 153 -1.69 -20.19 -15.69
N PHE A 154 -0.96 -19.19 -15.18
CA PHE A 154 0.43 -18.93 -15.56
C PHE A 154 1.48 -19.55 -14.65
N SER A 155 1.09 -20.11 -13.50
CA SER A 155 2.03 -20.78 -12.61
C SER A 155 1.72 -22.26 -12.42
N VAL A 156 0.44 -22.67 -12.46
CA VAL A 156 0.04 -24.06 -12.27
C VAL A 156 -0.20 -24.77 -13.60
N THR A 157 -1.05 -24.21 -14.48
CA THR A 157 -1.39 -24.85 -15.77
C THR A 157 -0.28 -24.69 -16.79
N PHE A 158 0.20 -23.47 -16.96
CA PHE A 158 1.36 -23.15 -17.80
C PHE A 158 2.47 -22.65 -16.88
N PRO A 159 3.42 -23.48 -16.42
CA PRO A 159 4.42 -23.11 -15.40
C PRO A 159 5.46 -22.11 -15.93
N ILE A 160 5.00 -20.92 -16.32
CA ILE A 160 5.80 -19.81 -16.85
C ILE A 160 6.36 -18.96 -15.71
N PHE A 161 5.52 -18.69 -14.69
CA PHE A 161 5.89 -17.86 -13.54
C PHE A 161 5.86 -18.66 -12.24
N PRO A 162 6.69 -18.31 -11.25
CA PRO A 162 6.68 -18.95 -9.95
C PRO A 162 5.38 -18.64 -9.19
N VAL A 163 4.90 -19.62 -8.40
CA VAL A 163 3.69 -19.49 -7.58
C VAL A 163 3.89 -18.52 -6.42
N SER A 164 5.09 -18.49 -5.82
CA SER A 164 5.40 -17.69 -4.64
C SER A 164 6.89 -17.39 -4.51
N GLY A 165 7.24 -16.41 -3.69
CA GLY A 165 8.62 -16.00 -3.42
C GLY A 165 8.93 -14.59 -3.88
N ASP A 166 10.19 -14.17 -3.75
CA ASP A 166 10.66 -12.80 -4.02
C ASP A 166 12.10 -12.75 -4.59
N LYS A 167 12.67 -13.93 -4.94
CA LYS A 167 14.09 -14.06 -5.29
C LYS A 167 14.45 -13.45 -6.66
N THR A 168 13.52 -13.48 -7.60
CA THR A 168 13.76 -13.02 -8.98
C THR A 168 12.64 -12.08 -9.44
N TYR A 169 12.88 -11.31 -10.50
CA TYR A 169 11.86 -10.42 -11.07
C TYR A 169 10.60 -11.16 -11.54
N TYR A 170 10.70 -12.44 -11.90
CA TYR A 170 9.55 -13.26 -12.31
C TYR A 170 8.48 -13.39 -11.22
N HIS A 171 8.88 -13.37 -9.93
CA HIS A 171 7.94 -13.42 -8.79
C HIS A 171 7.06 -12.17 -8.68
N PHE A 172 7.52 -11.04 -9.24
CA PHE A 172 6.80 -9.76 -9.16
C PHE A 172 5.88 -9.51 -10.36
N ILE A 173 6.00 -10.28 -11.46
CA ILE A 173 5.22 -10.03 -12.69
C ILE A 173 3.72 -10.19 -12.43
N LEU A 174 3.27 -11.33 -11.95
CA LEU A 174 1.84 -11.56 -11.70
C LEU A 174 1.25 -10.59 -10.65
N PRO A 175 1.88 -10.38 -9.49
CA PRO A 175 1.39 -9.38 -8.53
C PRO A 175 1.37 -7.95 -9.11
N SER A 176 2.35 -7.56 -9.90
CA SER A 176 2.37 -6.22 -10.50
C SER A 176 1.32 -6.04 -11.59
N LEU A 177 0.98 -7.08 -12.35
CA LEU A 177 -0.14 -7.08 -13.27
C LEU A 177 -1.47 -6.85 -12.53
N VAL A 178 -1.69 -7.56 -11.42
CA VAL A 178 -2.90 -7.41 -10.60
C VAL A 178 -3.02 -6.00 -10.05
N LEU A 179 -1.96 -5.51 -9.38
CA LEU A 179 -1.96 -4.19 -8.77
C LEU A 179 -2.03 -3.07 -9.82
N GLY A 180 -1.28 -3.22 -10.91
CA GLY A 180 -1.28 -2.26 -12.01
C GLY A 180 -2.64 -2.14 -12.69
N THR A 181 -3.31 -3.26 -12.92
CA THR A 181 -4.63 -3.29 -13.58
C THR A 181 -5.67 -2.50 -12.80
N SER A 182 -5.69 -2.57 -11.48
CA SER A 182 -6.63 -1.81 -10.65
C SER A 182 -6.46 -0.28 -10.75
N SER A 183 -5.25 0.17 -11.08
CA SER A 183 -4.91 1.59 -11.24
C SER A 183 -5.07 2.12 -12.68
N VAL A 184 -5.27 1.24 -13.67
CA VAL A 184 -5.46 1.64 -15.09
C VAL A 184 -6.65 2.56 -15.28
N PRO A 185 -7.87 2.28 -14.74
CA PRO A 185 -9.05 3.07 -15.04
C PRO A 185 -8.97 4.54 -14.63
N PRO A 186 -8.56 4.90 -13.41
CA PRO A 186 -8.44 6.31 -13.03
C PRO A 186 -7.38 7.05 -13.85
N VAL A 187 -6.22 6.43 -14.12
CA VAL A 187 -5.14 7.05 -14.91
C VAL A 187 -5.55 7.22 -16.36
N MET A 188 -6.19 6.22 -16.96
CA MET A 188 -6.72 6.28 -18.32
C MET A 188 -7.75 7.39 -18.48
N ARG A 189 -8.71 7.54 -17.54
CA ARG A 189 -9.71 8.62 -17.58
C ARG A 189 -9.06 9.99 -17.43
N LEU A 190 -8.10 10.12 -16.52
CA LEU A 190 -7.36 11.37 -16.35
C LEU A 190 -6.61 11.77 -17.62
N MET A 191 -5.94 10.80 -18.25
CA MET A 191 -5.22 11.02 -19.52
C MET A 191 -6.19 11.42 -20.63
N ARG A 192 -7.32 10.74 -20.76
CA ARG A 192 -8.36 11.04 -21.76
C ARG A 192 -8.92 12.45 -21.60
N THR A 193 -9.35 12.82 -20.39
CA THR A 193 -9.94 14.14 -20.14
C THR A 193 -8.91 15.25 -20.33
N GLY A 194 -7.71 15.10 -19.73
CA GLY A 194 -6.66 16.09 -19.87
C GLY A 194 -6.23 16.31 -21.32
N LEU A 195 -6.16 15.25 -22.14
CA LEU A 195 -5.84 15.39 -23.55
C LEU A 195 -6.98 16.02 -24.36
N LEU A 196 -8.24 15.71 -24.07
CA LEU A 196 -9.40 16.38 -24.71
C LEU A 196 -9.44 17.88 -24.39
N ASP A 197 -9.15 18.27 -23.16
CA ASP A 197 -9.09 19.69 -22.77
C ASP A 197 -8.01 20.45 -23.54
N VAL A 198 -6.86 19.81 -23.78
CA VAL A 198 -5.78 20.40 -24.57
C VAL A 198 -6.13 20.48 -26.05
N ILE A 199 -6.66 19.41 -26.67
CA ILE A 199 -7.02 19.36 -28.08
C ILE A 199 -8.12 20.40 -28.42
N ASN A 200 -9.04 20.65 -27.48
CA ASN A 200 -10.12 21.63 -27.68
C ASN A 200 -9.74 23.04 -27.27
N SER A 201 -8.49 23.30 -26.90
CA SER A 201 -8.03 24.63 -26.54
C SER A 201 -7.69 25.47 -27.78
N ASP A 202 -7.88 26.79 -27.69
CA ASP A 202 -7.63 27.75 -28.79
C ASP A 202 -6.14 27.86 -29.21
N TYR A 203 -5.24 27.05 -28.60
CA TYR A 203 -3.80 27.08 -28.89
C TYR A 203 -3.35 26.02 -29.89
N ILE A 204 -4.22 25.10 -30.28
CA ILE A 204 -3.97 24.04 -31.28
C ILE A 204 -4.87 24.26 -32.47
#